data_75cb7a5ff396e444dd5df1a7f6dece47
#
_entry.id   75cb7a5ff396e444dd5df1a7f6dece47
#
_cell.length_a   1.000
_cell.length_b   1.000
_cell.length_c   1.000
_cell.angle_alpha   90.00
_cell.angle_beta   90.00
_cell.angle_gamma   90.00
#
_symmetry.space_group_name_H-M   'P 1'
#
loop_
_entity.id
_entity.type
_entity.pdbx_description
1 polymer ?
#
loop_
_entity_poly.entity_id
_entity_poly.type
_entity_poly.pdbx_seq_one_letter_code
_entity_poly.pdbx_strand_id
1 'polypeptide(L)'
;MRVSSAHRHTRARRLAVALTVGAMALTSILLGATTSAGVDQASAGSLHDVVPVPAEVEADPGDSFRITQTTRIAVVPGSTAAATVGRYLRDILRPATGYGLPVTQADGFGPNTIQLLLSGADPRVGQEGYDLDVTADGVVLSAQTAAGLFAGIQTLRQVLPPTIEADDRQPGPWVVPGGSIVDFPRFAYRGAHLDVARHFFTVDEVKQYIDELALYKINTLHLHLTDDQGWRIQINSWPRLTTFGGEFEVGGTPGGYYTQADYSEIVAYAQSRFVTVIPEIDMPGHTNAALASYAELNCDGVAPPRRFDIAVGYSSLCVDLELTYQFVDDVIREVAALTPAPYIHIGGDEALTLPMEGYIQFMDRAQAIVRSHGKLPIGWHQILQAPAAGTVAQYWFPGSDAPDVAAAAAAGTRIIMSPADHTYLDMKYAPGQPAPDIGLQWAGFIEVQDAYGWDPGTFVNGVSESSVWGPEAPLWSETLLDLSYIELMAFPRLPAIAELGWSPWSTHDWEDFRDRLALQGPRWEVMGINFYRSPQIAWPALQPAA
;
A
#
# COMPACT_ATOMS: atom_id res chain seq x y z
N MET A 1 -23.66 10.12 -61.55
CA MET A 1 -22.63 9.75 -62.55
C MET A 1 -21.74 8.75 -61.85
N ARG A 2 -21.91 7.45 -62.00
CA ARG A 2 -21.38 6.54 -63.04
C ARG A 2 -19.93 6.91 -63.34
N VAL A 3 -18.87 6.03 -63.18
CA VAL A 3 -18.65 4.68 -63.73
C VAL A 3 -17.43 4.13 -62.98
N SER A 4 -17.34 2.95 -62.34
CA SER A 4 -17.14 1.60 -62.88
C SER A 4 -15.76 1.42 -63.54
N SER A 5 -14.89 0.50 -63.17
CA SER A 5 -14.76 -0.94 -63.38
C SER A 5 -13.31 -1.36 -63.07
N ALA A 6 -13.00 -2.40 -62.40
CA ALA A 6 -13.06 -3.84 -62.63
C ALA A 6 -11.88 -4.42 -63.47
N HIS A 7 -11.43 -5.56 -62.99
CA HIS A 7 -10.74 -6.69 -63.64
C HIS A 7 -9.21 -6.75 -63.52
N ARG A 8 -8.49 -7.88 -63.43
CA ARG A 8 -8.76 -9.35 -63.20
C ARG A 8 -7.40 -10.04 -63.02
N HIS A 9 -7.44 -11.09 -62.21
CA HIS A 9 -6.69 -12.37 -62.33
C HIS A 9 -5.39 -12.49 -63.13
N THR A 10 -4.41 -13.18 -62.56
CA THR A 10 -3.91 -14.45 -63.14
C THR A 10 -3.16 -15.35 -62.14
N ARG A 11 -3.43 -16.63 -62.29
CA ARG A 11 -2.87 -17.83 -61.62
C ARG A 11 -1.61 -18.31 -62.32
N ALA A 12 -0.87 -19.20 -61.61
CA ALA A 12 -0.13 -20.40 -62.08
C ALA A 12 1.36 -20.28 -61.85
N ARG A 13 2.18 -21.27 -61.55
CA ARG A 13 2.06 -22.75 -61.43
C ARG A 13 3.33 -23.28 -60.79
N ARG A 14 3.18 -24.36 -60.10
CA ARG A 14 4.11 -25.37 -59.61
C ARG A 14 5.38 -25.59 -60.47
N LEU A 15 6.51 -25.96 -59.75
CA LEU A 15 7.33 -27.11 -60.19
C LEU A 15 7.99 -27.78 -58.96
N ALA A 16 7.78 -29.07 -58.85
CA ALA A 16 8.47 -30.01 -57.95
C ALA A 16 9.68 -30.60 -58.69
N VAL A 17 10.78 -30.78 -57.95
CA VAL A 17 11.83 -31.72 -58.40
C VAL A 17 12.21 -32.60 -57.20
N ALA A 18 12.00 -33.87 -57.35
CA ALA A 18 12.49 -34.95 -56.51
C ALA A 18 13.71 -35.61 -57.15
N LEU A 19 14.66 -36.07 -56.39
CA LEU A 19 15.64 -37.15 -56.71
C LEU A 19 16.40 -37.51 -55.42
N THR A 20 16.11 -38.58 -54.82
CA THR A 20 16.55 -39.97 -54.75
C THR A 20 17.99 -40.23 -54.23
N VAL A 21 18.02 -40.95 -53.10
CA VAL A 21 18.75 -42.19 -52.72
C VAL A 21 20.27 -42.14 -52.49
N GLY A 22 20.63 -42.56 -51.30
CA GLY A 22 21.97 -43.01 -50.92
C GLY A 22 21.96 -43.63 -49.52
N ALA A 23 21.65 -44.92 -49.43
CA ALA A 23 21.76 -45.68 -48.17
C ALA A 23 23.22 -46.06 -47.93
N MET A 24 23.72 -45.79 -46.71
CA MET A 24 24.87 -46.50 -46.12
C MET A 24 24.54 -46.84 -44.66
N ALA A 25 24.41 -48.08 -44.40
CA ALA A 25 24.28 -48.65 -43.07
C ALA A 25 25.66 -48.61 -42.37
N LEU A 26 25.69 -48.06 -41.17
CA LEU A 26 26.74 -48.28 -40.20
C LEU A 26 26.12 -48.66 -38.86
N THR A 27 26.35 -49.89 -38.49
CA THR A 27 26.05 -50.46 -37.17
C THR A 27 26.82 -49.72 -36.10
N SER A 28 26.14 -49.12 -35.18
CA SER A 28 26.73 -48.57 -33.94
C SER A 28 26.02 -49.17 -32.73
N ILE A 29 26.83 -49.71 -31.90
CA ILE A 29 26.60 -50.37 -30.63
C ILE A 29 25.74 -49.52 -29.70
N LEU A 30 24.58 -50.06 -29.22
CA LEU A 30 23.83 -49.50 -28.09
C LEU A 30 24.66 -49.63 -26.80
N LEU A 31 25.25 -48.55 -26.34
CA LEU A 31 25.50 -48.36 -24.92
C LEU A 31 24.24 -47.68 -24.35
N GLY A 32 23.52 -48.40 -23.52
CA GLY A 32 22.40 -47.85 -22.76
C GLY A 32 22.90 -46.85 -21.74
N ALA A 33 22.75 -45.56 -22.06
CA ALA A 33 22.75 -44.52 -21.06
C ALA A 33 21.33 -44.45 -20.50
N THR A 34 21.14 -44.96 -19.31
CA THR A 34 19.97 -44.65 -18.50
C THR A 34 20.03 -43.14 -18.16
N THR A 35 19.37 -42.33 -18.96
CA THR A 35 19.02 -41.00 -18.53
C THR A 35 18.01 -41.16 -17.37
N SER A 36 18.50 -40.98 -16.15
CA SER A 36 17.61 -40.66 -15.05
C SER A 36 16.84 -39.44 -15.50
N ALA A 37 15.54 -39.59 -15.71
CA ALA A 37 14.63 -38.45 -15.80
C ALA A 37 14.84 -37.68 -14.49
N GLY A 38 15.57 -36.56 -14.56
CA GLY A 38 15.53 -35.55 -13.53
C GLY A 38 14.07 -35.13 -13.43
N VAL A 39 13.46 -35.44 -12.29
CA VAL A 39 12.25 -34.77 -11.88
C VAL A 39 12.62 -33.28 -11.94
N ASP A 40 11.98 -32.52 -12.83
CA ASP A 40 12.05 -31.08 -12.81
C ASP A 40 11.75 -30.65 -11.36
N GLN A 41 12.81 -30.37 -10.61
CA GLN A 41 12.64 -29.60 -9.38
C GLN A 41 12.15 -28.23 -9.85
N ALA A 42 10.88 -27.94 -9.65
CA ALA A 42 10.44 -26.57 -9.65
C ALA A 42 11.45 -25.82 -8.78
N SER A 43 12.24 -24.95 -9.39
CA SER A 43 13.28 -24.22 -8.71
C SER A 43 12.57 -23.42 -7.61
N ALA A 44 12.91 -23.69 -6.35
CA ALA A 44 12.51 -22.78 -5.27
C ALA A 44 12.97 -21.40 -5.69
N GLY A 45 12.13 -20.37 -5.50
CA GLY A 45 12.53 -18.97 -5.69
C GLY A 45 13.78 -18.64 -4.86
N SER A 46 14.28 -17.44 -4.93
CA SER A 46 15.36 -16.96 -4.08
C SER A 46 14.79 -16.19 -2.87
N LEU A 47 15.51 -16.17 -1.74
CA LEU A 47 15.21 -15.28 -0.61
C LEU A 47 15.28 -13.80 -1.01
N HIS A 48 15.93 -13.50 -2.12
CA HIS A 48 16.02 -12.15 -2.69
C HIS A 48 14.78 -11.75 -3.52
N ASP A 49 13.95 -12.72 -3.97
CA ASP A 49 12.83 -12.51 -4.90
C ASP A 49 11.59 -11.88 -4.25
N VAL A 50 11.77 -10.99 -3.28
CA VAL A 50 10.69 -10.35 -2.51
C VAL A 50 10.69 -8.83 -2.69
N VAL A 51 9.54 -8.23 -2.47
CA VAL A 51 9.34 -6.77 -2.47
C VAL A 51 8.65 -6.38 -1.15
N PRO A 52 9.19 -5.45 -0.36
CA PRO A 52 10.50 -4.78 -0.46
C PRO A 52 11.68 -5.73 -0.31
N VAL A 53 12.80 -5.40 -0.99
CA VAL A 53 14.03 -6.18 -0.85
C VAL A 53 14.59 -6.07 0.57
N PRO A 54 15.00 -7.19 1.20
CA PRO A 54 15.57 -7.14 2.54
C PRO A 54 16.92 -6.43 2.59
N ALA A 55 17.26 -5.90 3.77
CA ALA A 55 18.52 -5.17 3.98
C ALA A 55 19.77 -6.06 3.76
N GLU A 56 19.72 -7.31 4.19
CA GLU A 56 20.81 -8.28 4.04
C GLU A 56 20.23 -9.66 3.72
N VAL A 57 20.76 -10.32 2.70
CA VAL A 57 20.36 -11.69 2.28
C VAL A 57 21.60 -12.52 2.04
N GLU A 58 21.68 -13.67 2.71
CA GLU A 58 22.70 -14.70 2.45
C GLU A 58 21.99 -15.97 2.00
N ALA A 59 21.92 -16.21 0.69
CA ALA A 59 21.26 -17.39 0.12
C ALA A 59 22.13 -18.63 0.27
N ASP A 60 21.52 -19.75 0.63
CA ASP A 60 22.13 -21.09 0.56
C ASP A 60 21.34 -21.99 -0.43
N PRO A 61 21.71 -21.98 -1.72
CA PRO A 61 21.03 -22.79 -2.74
C PRO A 61 21.13 -24.30 -2.50
N GLY A 62 22.02 -24.74 -1.62
CA GLY A 62 22.17 -26.14 -1.24
C GLY A 62 21.17 -26.63 -0.20
N ASP A 63 20.45 -25.71 0.43
CA ASP A 63 19.49 -26.00 1.50
C ASP A 63 18.08 -25.48 1.16
N SER A 64 17.06 -26.04 1.77
CA SER A 64 15.66 -25.58 1.63
C SER A 64 14.76 -26.26 2.66
N PHE A 65 13.71 -25.58 3.07
CA PHE A 65 12.68 -26.14 3.95
C PHE A 65 11.41 -26.47 3.17
N ARG A 66 10.94 -27.72 3.29
CA ARG A 66 9.66 -28.14 2.71
C ARG A 66 8.57 -28.17 3.76
N ILE A 67 7.54 -27.33 3.58
CA ILE A 67 6.33 -27.40 4.39
C ILE A 67 5.55 -28.66 4.02
N THR A 68 5.19 -29.46 5.03
CA THR A 68 4.51 -30.76 4.89
C THR A 68 3.28 -30.84 5.79
N GLN A 69 2.50 -31.91 5.66
CA GLN A 69 1.34 -32.15 6.53
C GLN A 69 1.71 -32.25 8.03
N THR A 70 2.96 -32.56 8.36
CA THR A 70 3.43 -32.68 9.74
C THR A 70 4.15 -31.44 10.25
N THR A 71 4.32 -30.41 9.42
CA THR A 71 4.91 -29.13 9.83
C THR A 71 4.05 -28.45 10.86
N ARG A 72 4.69 -27.82 11.85
CA ARG A 72 4.05 -27.07 12.94
C ARG A 72 4.60 -25.66 12.99
N ILE A 73 3.78 -24.73 13.45
CA ILE A 73 4.23 -23.39 13.83
C ILE A 73 4.49 -23.44 15.34
N ALA A 74 5.70 -23.11 15.76
CA ALA A 74 6.13 -23.26 17.14
C ALA A 74 6.44 -21.88 17.78
N VAL A 75 5.95 -21.65 18.97
CA VAL A 75 6.19 -20.43 19.75
C VAL A 75 6.61 -20.77 21.17
N VAL A 76 7.34 -19.87 21.83
CA VAL A 76 7.71 -20.02 23.24
C VAL A 76 6.44 -20.03 24.13
N PRO A 77 6.35 -20.90 25.15
CA PRO A 77 5.23 -20.92 26.09
C PRO A 77 4.96 -19.54 26.72
N GLY A 78 3.67 -19.17 26.78
CA GLY A 78 3.24 -17.87 27.31
C GLY A 78 3.34 -16.68 26.37
N SER A 79 3.96 -16.83 25.17
CA SER A 79 4.04 -15.77 24.18
C SER A 79 2.73 -15.67 23.38
N THR A 80 1.74 -14.95 23.93
CA THR A 80 0.44 -14.74 23.25
C THR A 80 0.58 -13.92 21.97
N ALA A 81 1.50 -12.94 21.92
CA ALA A 81 1.77 -12.12 20.77
C ALA A 81 2.31 -12.96 19.59
N ALA A 82 3.37 -13.76 19.81
CA ALA A 82 3.89 -14.67 18.80
C ALA A 82 2.85 -15.72 18.37
N ALA A 83 2.04 -16.24 19.29
CA ALA A 83 0.97 -17.17 18.96
C ALA A 83 -0.13 -16.53 18.09
N THR A 84 -0.40 -15.22 18.26
CA THR A 84 -1.34 -14.50 17.40
C THR A 84 -0.80 -14.38 15.97
N VAL A 85 0.47 -13.98 15.82
CA VAL A 85 1.16 -13.93 14.52
C VAL A 85 1.24 -15.32 13.88
N GLY A 86 1.52 -16.36 14.69
CA GLY A 86 1.52 -17.75 14.22
C GLY A 86 0.15 -18.24 13.72
N ARG A 87 -0.95 -17.81 14.34
CA ARG A 87 -2.30 -18.09 13.83
C ARG A 87 -2.57 -17.39 12.51
N TYR A 88 -2.13 -16.15 12.37
CA TYR A 88 -2.23 -15.41 11.10
C TYR A 88 -1.48 -16.15 9.98
N LEU A 89 -0.23 -16.57 10.21
CA LEU A 89 0.53 -17.38 9.23
C LEU A 89 -0.21 -18.68 8.88
N ARG A 90 -0.68 -19.41 9.90
CA ARG A 90 -1.47 -20.64 9.68
C ARG A 90 -2.67 -20.38 8.77
N ASP A 91 -3.40 -19.32 9.03
CA ASP A 91 -4.66 -19.03 8.35
C ASP A 91 -4.44 -18.62 6.89
N ILE A 92 -3.28 -18.04 6.55
CA ILE A 92 -2.84 -17.81 5.17
C ILE A 92 -2.45 -19.13 4.47
N LEU A 93 -1.64 -19.98 5.13
CA LEU A 93 -1.08 -21.15 4.46
C LEU A 93 -2.07 -22.32 4.33
N ARG A 94 -3.07 -22.42 5.20
CA ARG A 94 -3.98 -23.58 5.27
C ARG A 94 -4.84 -23.78 4.02
N PRO A 95 -5.48 -22.75 3.44
CA PRO A 95 -6.35 -22.96 2.29
C PRO A 95 -5.60 -23.66 1.14
N ALA A 96 -4.51 -23.08 0.69
CA ALA A 96 -3.74 -23.58 -0.44
C ALA A 96 -3.03 -24.93 -0.15
N THR A 97 -2.46 -25.09 1.04
CA THR A 97 -1.73 -26.34 1.37
C THR A 97 -2.65 -27.49 1.73
N GLY A 98 -3.81 -27.21 2.31
CA GLY A 98 -4.67 -28.22 2.94
C GLY A 98 -4.05 -28.85 4.20
N TYR A 99 -2.97 -28.28 4.78
CA TYR A 99 -2.28 -28.79 5.95
C TYR A 99 -2.82 -28.14 7.24
N GLY A 100 -2.76 -28.90 8.36
CA GLY A 100 -3.27 -28.43 9.65
C GLY A 100 -2.49 -27.28 10.27
N LEU A 101 -1.16 -27.28 10.10
CA LEU A 101 -0.20 -26.29 10.61
C LEU A 101 -0.50 -25.82 12.03
N PRO A 102 -0.58 -26.73 13.02
CA PRO A 102 -0.96 -26.36 14.37
C PRO A 102 0.05 -25.39 14.99
N VAL A 103 -0.47 -24.34 15.64
CA VAL A 103 0.35 -23.44 16.45
C VAL A 103 0.55 -24.09 17.82
N THR A 104 1.78 -24.44 18.14
CA THR A 104 2.14 -25.19 19.36
C THR A 104 3.08 -24.37 20.23
N GLN A 105 2.94 -24.56 21.56
CA GLN A 105 3.87 -23.98 22.53
C GLN A 105 4.82 -25.08 23.02
N ALA A 106 6.12 -24.83 22.95
CA ALA A 106 7.15 -25.78 23.37
C ALA A 106 8.40 -25.07 23.89
N ASP A 107 9.07 -25.65 24.89
CA ASP A 107 10.33 -25.15 25.43
C ASP A 107 11.55 -25.52 24.57
N GLY A 108 11.37 -26.40 23.59
CA GLY A 108 12.40 -26.82 22.63
C GLY A 108 11.75 -27.08 21.27
N PHE A 109 12.45 -26.72 20.23
CA PHE A 109 11.97 -26.84 18.85
C PHE A 109 12.68 -28.01 18.16
N GLY A 110 11.88 -28.94 17.67
CA GLY A 110 12.38 -30.06 16.87
C GLY A 110 12.39 -29.72 15.38
N PRO A 111 12.87 -30.65 14.54
CA PRO A 111 12.83 -30.49 13.08
C PRO A 111 11.39 -30.38 12.57
N ASN A 112 11.25 -29.91 11.32
CA ASN A 112 9.98 -29.69 10.63
C ASN A 112 9.06 -28.68 11.33
N THR A 113 9.66 -27.56 11.78
CA THR A 113 8.95 -26.47 12.45
C THR A 113 9.22 -25.12 11.81
N ILE A 114 8.21 -24.24 11.82
CA ILE A 114 8.37 -22.79 11.64
C ILE A 114 8.32 -22.18 13.03
N GLN A 115 9.44 -21.65 13.50
CA GLN A 115 9.61 -21.11 14.84
C GLN A 115 9.45 -19.60 14.83
N LEU A 116 8.62 -19.04 15.71
CA LEU A 116 8.41 -17.60 15.85
C LEU A 116 8.91 -17.16 17.25
N LEU A 117 9.99 -16.40 17.29
CA LEU A 117 10.71 -16.03 18.50
C LEU A 117 10.68 -14.50 18.70
N LEU A 118 10.30 -14.07 19.92
CA LEU A 118 10.42 -12.65 20.35
C LEU A 118 11.72 -12.42 21.14
N SER A 119 12.80 -13.07 20.70
CA SER A 119 14.13 -12.96 21.30
C SER A 119 15.17 -13.52 20.34
N GLY A 120 16.44 -13.12 20.55
CA GLY A 120 17.57 -13.65 19.77
C GLY A 120 17.83 -12.95 18.44
N ALA A 121 16.96 -12.02 18.04
CA ALA A 121 17.17 -11.25 16.81
C ALA A 121 18.36 -10.27 16.93
N ASP A 122 19.00 -9.97 15.80
CA ASP A 122 20.02 -8.92 15.70
C ASP A 122 19.48 -7.60 16.28
N PRO A 123 20.23 -6.90 17.12
CA PRO A 123 19.80 -5.61 17.68
C PRO A 123 19.44 -4.56 16.62
N ARG A 124 19.96 -4.65 15.40
CA ARG A 124 19.70 -3.72 14.29
C ARG A 124 18.25 -3.79 13.77
N VAL A 125 17.58 -4.92 13.95
CA VAL A 125 16.21 -5.10 13.40
C VAL A 125 15.18 -4.17 14.08
N GLY A 126 15.45 -3.65 15.27
CA GLY A 126 14.57 -2.69 15.95
C GLY A 126 13.16 -3.24 16.18
N GLN A 127 12.15 -2.34 16.11
CA GLN A 127 10.76 -2.70 16.47
C GLN A 127 10.01 -3.43 15.36
N GLU A 128 10.37 -3.23 14.09
CA GLU A 128 9.61 -3.77 12.97
C GLU A 128 10.42 -4.73 12.09
N GLY A 129 11.73 -4.83 12.29
CA GLY A 129 12.58 -5.76 11.55
C GLY A 129 12.62 -7.16 12.17
N TYR A 130 13.30 -8.07 11.49
CA TYR A 130 13.38 -9.48 11.82
C TYR A 130 14.65 -10.13 11.28
N ASP A 131 14.99 -11.30 11.86
CA ASP A 131 15.92 -12.27 11.29
C ASP A 131 15.13 -13.50 10.83
N LEU A 132 15.46 -14.05 9.68
CA LEU A 132 14.89 -15.26 9.13
C LEU A 132 16.02 -16.22 8.74
N ASP A 133 16.06 -17.40 9.37
CA ASP A 133 16.99 -18.48 9.03
C ASP A 133 16.20 -19.66 8.50
N VAL A 134 16.63 -20.19 7.34
CA VAL A 134 15.98 -21.33 6.66
C VAL A 134 17.01 -22.43 6.41
N THR A 135 16.75 -23.59 6.99
CA THR A 135 17.54 -24.83 6.79
C THR A 135 16.63 -26.00 6.45
N ALA A 136 17.20 -27.15 6.06
CA ALA A 136 16.41 -28.36 5.82
C ALA A 136 15.59 -28.81 7.06
N ASP A 137 16.03 -28.46 8.25
CA ASP A 137 15.36 -28.83 9.49
C ASP A 137 14.15 -27.94 9.84
N GLY A 138 14.13 -26.68 9.36
CA GLY A 138 13.03 -25.75 9.67
C GLY A 138 13.31 -24.31 9.30
N VAL A 139 12.39 -23.46 9.69
CA VAL A 139 12.46 -21.99 9.59
C VAL A 139 12.50 -21.40 10.99
N VAL A 140 13.44 -20.50 11.26
CA VAL A 140 13.49 -19.70 12.49
C VAL A 140 13.28 -18.24 12.11
N LEU A 141 12.21 -17.65 12.60
CA LEU A 141 11.91 -16.24 12.47
C LEU A 141 11.99 -15.57 13.84
N SER A 142 12.95 -14.69 14.01
CA SER A 142 13.22 -13.97 15.25
C SER A 142 12.99 -12.48 15.08
N ALA A 143 12.40 -11.83 16.08
CA ALA A 143 12.17 -10.38 16.09
C ALA A 143 12.15 -9.85 17.52
N GLN A 144 12.24 -8.52 17.69
CA GLN A 144 12.11 -7.90 19.00
C GLN A 144 10.65 -7.72 19.41
N THR A 145 9.74 -7.62 18.43
CA THR A 145 8.31 -7.39 18.65
C THR A 145 7.44 -8.27 17.75
N ALA A 146 6.14 -8.31 18.02
CA ALA A 146 5.18 -8.98 17.15
C ALA A 146 5.05 -8.32 15.75
N ALA A 147 5.30 -7.01 15.64
CA ALA A 147 5.32 -6.31 14.35
C ALA A 147 6.46 -6.81 13.47
N GLY A 148 7.66 -7.01 14.03
CA GLY A 148 8.78 -7.61 13.32
C GLY A 148 8.51 -9.05 12.88
N LEU A 149 7.91 -9.89 13.75
CA LEU A 149 7.47 -11.23 13.34
C LEU A 149 6.46 -11.17 12.19
N PHE A 150 5.53 -10.22 12.23
CA PHE A 150 4.55 -10.04 11.18
C PHE A 150 5.19 -9.63 9.85
N ALA A 151 6.16 -8.71 9.87
CA ALA A 151 6.93 -8.31 8.69
C ALA A 151 7.70 -9.50 8.09
N GLY A 152 8.35 -10.32 8.93
CA GLY A 152 9.04 -11.54 8.48
C GLY A 152 8.09 -12.58 7.89
N ILE A 153 6.85 -12.67 8.40
CA ILE A 153 5.82 -13.54 7.80
C ILE A 153 5.46 -13.07 6.38
N GLN A 154 5.40 -11.76 6.12
CA GLN A 154 5.11 -11.27 4.76
C GLN A 154 6.24 -11.67 3.78
N THR A 155 7.49 -11.65 4.24
CA THR A 155 8.62 -12.17 3.46
C THR A 155 8.51 -13.68 3.25
N LEU A 156 8.25 -14.45 4.31
CA LEU A 156 8.05 -15.91 4.19
C LEU A 156 6.90 -16.27 3.23
N ARG A 157 5.84 -15.48 3.20
CA ARG A 157 4.72 -15.61 2.27
C ARG A 157 5.16 -15.38 0.83
N GLN A 158 5.97 -14.35 0.57
CA GLN A 158 6.43 -14.00 -0.77
C GLN A 158 7.45 -14.98 -1.37
N VAL A 159 8.30 -15.62 -0.57
CA VAL A 159 9.26 -16.63 -1.06
C VAL A 159 8.60 -17.97 -1.39
N LEU A 160 7.36 -18.21 -0.96
CA LEU A 160 6.57 -19.37 -1.36
C LEU A 160 5.97 -19.16 -2.76
N PRO A 161 5.66 -20.26 -3.50
CA PRO A 161 5.00 -20.14 -4.80
C PRO A 161 3.73 -19.26 -4.74
N PRO A 162 3.44 -18.44 -5.77
CA PRO A 162 2.26 -17.56 -5.80
C PRO A 162 0.93 -18.24 -5.47
N THR A 163 0.79 -19.53 -5.82
CA THR A 163 -0.40 -20.34 -5.52
C THR A 163 -0.64 -20.56 -4.02
N ILE A 164 0.30 -20.17 -3.14
CA ILE A 164 0.07 -20.19 -1.69
C ILE A 164 -1.07 -19.24 -1.25
N GLU A 165 -1.37 -18.24 -2.07
CA GLU A 165 -2.44 -17.27 -1.84
C GLU A 165 -3.84 -17.77 -2.20
N ALA A 166 -3.96 -18.95 -2.78
CA ALA A 166 -5.25 -19.48 -3.22
C ALA A 166 -6.15 -19.86 -2.03
N ASP A 167 -7.44 -19.59 -2.16
CA ASP A 167 -8.47 -19.94 -1.18
C ASP A 167 -8.83 -21.42 -1.17
N ASP A 168 -8.36 -22.18 -2.15
CA ASP A 168 -8.58 -23.61 -2.28
C ASP A 168 -7.25 -24.38 -2.41
N ARG A 169 -7.34 -25.69 -2.16
CA ARG A 169 -6.17 -26.56 -2.13
C ARG A 169 -5.47 -26.65 -3.48
N GLN A 170 -4.17 -26.34 -3.47
CA GLN A 170 -3.28 -26.36 -4.63
C GLN A 170 -2.25 -27.50 -4.55
N PRO A 171 -1.74 -27.99 -5.67
CA PRO A 171 -0.64 -28.97 -5.69
C PRO A 171 0.67 -28.27 -5.30
N GLY A 172 1.34 -28.70 -4.23
CA GLY A 172 2.70 -28.22 -3.92
C GLY A 172 3.74 -28.62 -5.00
N PRO A 173 5.01 -28.54 -4.72
CA PRO A 173 5.60 -28.50 -3.38
C PRO A 173 5.65 -27.11 -2.78
N TRP A 174 5.53 -27.01 -1.46
CA TRP A 174 5.66 -25.78 -0.68
C TRP A 174 7.09 -25.74 -0.12
N VAL A 175 7.97 -25.07 -0.85
CA VAL A 175 9.41 -25.02 -0.54
C VAL A 175 9.83 -23.59 -0.25
N VAL A 176 10.48 -23.39 0.89
CA VAL A 176 11.13 -22.14 1.28
C VAL A 176 12.61 -22.27 0.95
N PRO A 177 13.21 -21.37 0.15
CA PRO A 177 14.64 -21.40 -0.17
C PRO A 177 15.50 -21.27 1.09
N GLY A 178 16.65 -21.94 1.11
CA GLY A 178 17.60 -21.91 2.22
C GLY A 178 18.44 -20.64 2.28
N GLY A 179 18.91 -20.32 3.48
CA GLY A 179 19.76 -19.15 3.76
C GLY A 179 19.24 -18.30 4.90
N SER A 180 19.74 -17.07 4.99
CA SER A 180 19.36 -16.14 6.04
C SER A 180 19.04 -14.74 5.52
N ILE A 181 18.20 -14.02 6.27
CA ILE A 181 17.82 -12.63 6.05
C ILE A 181 17.97 -11.89 7.39
N VAL A 182 18.59 -10.69 7.35
CA VAL A 182 18.46 -9.67 8.38
C VAL A 182 17.80 -8.44 7.76
N ASP A 183 16.63 -8.05 8.25
CA ASP A 183 15.79 -7.05 7.59
C ASP A 183 15.16 -6.06 8.58
N PHE A 184 15.12 -4.79 8.19
CA PHE A 184 14.56 -3.71 9.00
C PHE A 184 14.23 -2.48 8.15
N PRO A 185 13.22 -1.68 8.56
CA PRO A 185 12.79 -0.53 7.77
C PRO A 185 13.80 0.63 7.83
N ARG A 186 13.99 1.30 6.69
CA ARG A 186 14.72 2.57 6.58
C ARG A 186 13.99 3.72 7.28
N PHE A 187 12.68 3.82 7.08
CA PHE A 187 11.85 4.86 7.68
C PHE A 187 10.80 4.26 8.62
N ALA A 188 10.51 5.01 9.70
CA ALA A 188 9.51 4.61 10.69
C ALA A 188 8.06 4.74 10.18
N TYR A 189 7.81 5.66 9.26
CA TYR A 189 6.53 5.86 8.59
C TYR A 189 6.59 5.32 7.17
N ARG A 190 5.63 4.52 6.79
CA ARG A 190 5.44 3.98 5.44
C ARG A 190 3.94 4.00 5.18
N GLY A 191 3.51 5.09 4.54
CA GLY A 191 2.09 5.42 4.42
C GLY A 191 1.50 5.01 3.07
N ALA A 192 0.22 4.72 3.12
CA ALA A 192 -0.67 4.80 1.97
C ALA A 192 -1.91 5.59 2.39
N HIS A 193 -2.36 6.47 1.52
CA HIS A 193 -3.57 7.25 1.74
C HIS A 193 -4.71 6.68 0.90
N LEU A 194 -5.93 6.76 1.41
CA LEU A 194 -7.13 6.39 0.68
C LEU A 194 -8.19 7.48 0.88
N ASP A 195 -8.57 8.11 -0.23
CA ASP A 195 -9.72 9.03 -0.28
C ASP A 195 -11.01 8.23 -0.33
N VAL A 196 -11.82 8.32 0.71
CA VAL A 196 -13.16 7.73 0.78
C VAL A 196 -14.27 8.79 0.67
N ALA A 197 -13.86 10.07 0.50
CA ALA A 197 -14.78 11.20 0.46
C ALA A 197 -15.34 11.45 -0.94
N ARG A 198 -14.51 11.39 -2.00
CA ARG A 198 -14.94 11.58 -3.39
C ARG A 198 -15.80 10.43 -3.86
N HIS A 199 -15.34 9.19 -3.63
CA HIS A 199 -16.18 7.98 -3.72
C HIS A 199 -16.12 7.20 -2.42
N PHE A 200 -17.21 6.53 -2.06
CA PHE A 200 -17.31 5.81 -0.79
C PHE A 200 -16.93 4.33 -0.98
N PHE A 201 -16.05 3.84 -0.13
CA PHE A 201 -15.66 2.42 -0.09
C PHE A 201 -16.20 1.77 1.19
N THR A 202 -16.71 0.56 1.08
CA THR A 202 -17.26 -0.20 2.20
C THR A 202 -16.18 -0.61 3.21
N VAL A 203 -16.59 -0.99 4.41
CA VAL A 203 -15.68 -1.52 5.45
C VAL A 203 -14.86 -2.71 4.93
N ASP A 204 -15.50 -3.59 4.15
CA ASP A 204 -14.82 -4.79 3.62
C ASP A 204 -13.79 -4.43 2.55
N GLU A 205 -14.06 -3.47 1.67
CA GLU A 205 -13.08 -2.97 0.68
C GLU A 205 -11.88 -2.30 1.36
N VAL A 206 -12.10 -1.48 2.39
CA VAL A 206 -11.00 -0.88 3.17
C VAL A 206 -10.17 -1.94 3.87
N LYS A 207 -10.79 -3.00 4.42
CA LYS A 207 -10.06 -4.12 5.03
C LYS A 207 -9.23 -4.90 4.01
N GLN A 208 -9.75 -5.12 2.81
CA GLN A 208 -9.00 -5.77 1.74
C GLN A 208 -7.78 -4.93 1.37
N TYR A 209 -7.95 -3.62 1.19
CA TYR A 209 -6.82 -2.72 0.93
C TYR A 209 -5.78 -2.75 2.06
N ILE A 210 -6.21 -2.82 3.34
CA ILE A 210 -5.30 -2.99 4.49
C ILE A 210 -4.48 -4.29 4.39
N ASP A 211 -5.08 -5.40 3.96
CA ASP A 211 -4.36 -6.67 3.77
C ASP A 211 -3.31 -6.57 2.64
N GLU A 212 -3.62 -5.84 1.58
CA GLU A 212 -2.71 -5.55 0.46
C GLU A 212 -1.54 -4.66 0.91
N LEU A 213 -1.80 -3.61 1.69
CA LEU A 213 -0.78 -2.76 2.29
C LEU A 213 0.17 -3.57 3.18
N ALA A 214 -0.39 -4.41 4.03
CA ALA A 214 0.37 -5.23 4.97
C ALA A 214 1.33 -6.21 4.29
N LEU A 215 0.97 -6.75 3.11
CA LEU A 215 1.83 -7.63 2.31
C LEU A 215 3.17 -6.96 1.95
N TYR A 216 3.15 -5.64 1.71
CA TYR A 216 4.32 -4.83 1.34
C TYR A 216 4.90 -4.04 2.51
N LYS A 217 4.57 -4.42 3.76
CA LYS A 217 5.12 -3.83 4.99
C LYS A 217 4.82 -2.32 5.13
N ILE A 218 3.76 -1.83 4.48
CA ILE A 218 3.17 -0.51 4.78
C ILE A 218 2.58 -0.59 6.19
N ASN A 219 2.87 0.41 7.04
CA ASN A 219 2.44 0.41 8.44
C ASN A 219 1.45 1.52 8.81
N THR A 220 1.06 2.34 7.84
CA THR A 220 0.12 3.43 8.08
C THR A 220 -0.89 3.53 6.94
N LEU A 221 -2.19 3.57 7.30
CA LEU A 221 -3.27 3.97 6.41
C LEU A 221 -3.73 5.37 6.82
N HIS A 222 -3.47 6.35 5.98
CA HIS A 222 -4.03 7.69 6.05
C HIS A 222 -5.41 7.65 5.38
N LEU A 223 -6.48 7.85 6.15
CA LEU A 223 -7.85 7.72 5.69
C LEU A 223 -8.50 9.10 5.58
N HIS A 224 -8.67 9.58 4.34
CA HIS A 224 -9.27 10.88 4.02
C HIS A 224 -10.79 10.77 4.07
N LEU A 225 -11.36 11.22 5.22
CA LEU A 225 -12.75 10.96 5.59
C LEU A 225 -13.71 12.03 5.15
N THR A 226 -13.23 13.24 4.82
CA THR A 226 -14.08 14.39 4.54
C THR A 226 -13.50 15.29 3.46
N ASP A 227 -14.38 15.71 2.53
CA ASP A 227 -14.06 16.65 1.46
C ASP A 227 -15.32 17.40 1.00
N ASP A 228 -15.22 18.18 -0.05
CA ASP A 228 -16.30 18.97 -0.65
C ASP A 228 -17.50 18.10 -1.09
N GLN A 229 -17.25 16.89 -1.56
CA GLN A 229 -18.26 16.01 -2.13
C GLN A 229 -18.87 15.04 -1.11
N GLY A 230 -18.18 14.81 0.01
CA GLY A 230 -18.67 13.85 0.98
C GLY A 230 -18.07 13.96 2.37
N TRP A 231 -18.91 13.67 3.37
CA TRP A 231 -18.51 13.50 4.78
C TRP A 231 -18.76 12.05 5.20
N ARG A 232 -17.70 11.27 5.49
CA ARG A 232 -17.79 9.83 5.58
C ARG A 232 -17.66 9.25 6.99
N ILE A 233 -17.58 10.06 8.04
CA ILE A 233 -17.51 9.62 9.42
C ILE A 233 -18.67 10.18 10.25
N GLN A 234 -19.39 9.32 10.99
CA GLN A 234 -20.47 9.73 11.87
C GLN A 234 -19.96 10.57 13.03
N ILE A 235 -20.52 11.78 13.17
CA ILE A 235 -20.33 12.69 14.31
C ILE A 235 -21.67 12.85 15.01
N ASN A 236 -21.77 12.34 16.23
CA ASN A 236 -23.04 12.32 16.96
C ASN A 236 -23.54 13.73 17.31
N SER A 237 -22.62 14.65 17.59
CA SER A 237 -22.93 16.07 17.83
C SER A 237 -23.48 16.77 16.59
N TRP A 238 -23.12 16.32 15.39
CA TRP A 238 -23.43 16.93 14.10
C TRP A 238 -24.00 15.89 13.09
N PRO A 239 -25.19 15.30 13.34
CA PRO A 239 -25.68 14.14 12.60
C PRO A 239 -25.96 14.40 11.11
N ARG A 240 -26.19 15.64 10.68
CA ARG A 240 -26.43 15.98 9.27
C ARG A 240 -25.17 15.90 8.42
N LEU A 241 -23.98 15.88 9.03
CA LEU A 241 -22.73 15.68 8.27
C LEU A 241 -22.78 14.40 7.44
N THR A 242 -23.28 13.30 8.01
CA THR A 242 -23.41 12.03 7.30
C THR A 242 -24.77 11.85 6.62
N THR A 243 -25.87 12.18 7.32
CA THR A 243 -27.22 11.95 6.76
C THR A 243 -27.58 12.90 5.60
N PHE A 244 -26.86 14.00 5.43
CA PHE A 244 -26.98 14.92 4.31
C PHE A 244 -25.67 15.06 3.54
N GLY A 245 -24.55 15.34 4.21
CA GLY A 245 -23.24 15.50 3.56
C GLY A 245 -22.64 14.20 3.02
N GLY A 246 -23.07 13.04 3.52
CA GLY A 246 -22.63 11.70 3.07
C GLY A 246 -23.59 11.00 2.09
N GLU A 247 -24.73 11.65 1.73
CA GLU A 247 -25.78 10.99 0.93
C GLU A 247 -25.35 10.70 -0.52
N PHE A 248 -24.47 11.51 -1.08
CA PHE A 248 -24.00 11.40 -2.45
C PHE A 248 -22.47 11.43 -2.50
N GLU A 249 -21.95 11.16 -3.69
CA GLU A 249 -20.54 11.19 -4.05
C GLU A 249 -20.32 11.91 -5.39
N VAL A 250 -19.10 11.95 -5.91
CA VAL A 250 -18.79 12.52 -7.22
C VAL A 250 -19.71 11.92 -8.29
N GLY A 251 -20.18 12.77 -9.22
CA GLY A 251 -21.15 12.37 -10.22
C GLY A 251 -22.60 12.33 -9.75
N GLY A 252 -22.87 12.51 -8.44
CA GLY A 252 -24.20 12.54 -7.85
C GLY A 252 -24.83 11.15 -7.67
N THR A 253 -24.03 10.10 -7.71
CA THR A 253 -24.44 8.74 -7.33
C THR A 253 -24.60 8.62 -5.81
N PRO A 254 -25.37 7.63 -5.29
CA PRO A 254 -25.50 7.41 -3.86
C PRO A 254 -24.14 7.14 -3.23
N GLY A 255 -23.80 7.91 -2.21
CA GLY A 255 -22.62 7.73 -1.39
C GLY A 255 -22.85 6.82 -0.19
N GLY A 256 -22.10 7.05 0.86
CA GLY A 256 -22.16 6.29 2.11
C GLY A 256 -21.40 6.98 3.23
N TYR A 257 -21.36 6.34 4.39
CA TYR A 257 -20.54 6.80 5.50
C TYR A 257 -20.28 5.65 6.48
N TYR A 258 -19.24 5.79 7.27
CA TYR A 258 -18.95 4.89 8.38
C TYR A 258 -19.67 5.38 9.64
N THR A 259 -20.41 4.49 10.29
CA THR A 259 -20.78 4.72 11.69
C THR A 259 -19.53 4.73 12.57
N GLN A 260 -19.64 5.22 13.79
CA GLN A 260 -18.51 5.13 14.74
C GLN A 260 -18.08 3.68 15.01
N ALA A 261 -19.02 2.74 14.91
CA ALA A 261 -18.74 1.31 15.04
C ALA A 261 -17.96 0.78 13.81
N ASP A 262 -18.35 1.15 12.58
CA ASP A 262 -17.67 0.75 11.36
C ASP A 262 -16.23 1.29 11.33
N TYR A 263 -16.03 2.56 11.70
CA TYR A 263 -14.70 3.15 11.81
C TYR A 263 -13.83 2.44 12.87
N SER A 264 -14.41 2.14 14.03
CA SER A 264 -13.71 1.38 15.07
C SER A 264 -13.35 -0.03 14.62
N GLU A 265 -14.20 -0.66 13.78
CA GLU A 265 -13.93 -1.96 13.17
C GLU A 265 -12.75 -1.89 12.18
N ILE A 266 -12.70 -0.87 11.31
CA ILE A 266 -11.56 -0.62 10.41
C ILE A 266 -10.27 -0.45 11.23
N VAL A 267 -10.29 0.38 12.27
CA VAL A 267 -9.14 0.63 13.14
C VAL A 267 -8.64 -0.64 13.82
N ALA A 268 -9.56 -1.44 14.38
CA ALA A 268 -9.20 -2.70 15.04
C ALA A 268 -8.65 -3.74 14.04
N TYR A 269 -9.21 -3.78 12.83
CA TYR A 269 -8.70 -4.64 11.76
C TYR A 269 -7.29 -4.26 11.34
N ALA A 270 -7.05 -2.98 11.06
CA ALA A 270 -5.73 -2.45 10.72
C ALA A 270 -4.69 -2.77 11.80
N GLN A 271 -5.04 -2.56 13.08
CA GLN A 271 -4.17 -2.93 14.20
C GLN A 271 -3.81 -4.42 14.22
N SER A 272 -4.73 -5.30 13.82
CA SER A 272 -4.46 -6.74 13.71
C SER A 272 -3.45 -7.09 12.59
N ARG A 273 -3.21 -6.16 11.68
CA ARG A 273 -2.22 -6.19 10.59
C ARG A 273 -1.00 -5.31 10.86
N PHE A 274 -0.87 -4.76 12.08
CA PHE A 274 0.18 -3.80 12.46
C PHE A 274 0.18 -2.54 11.58
N VAL A 275 -0.99 -2.18 11.03
CA VAL A 275 -1.23 -0.94 10.31
C VAL A 275 -1.93 0.04 11.24
N THR A 276 -1.42 1.27 11.31
CA THR A 276 -1.98 2.38 12.07
C THR A 276 -2.90 3.19 11.18
N VAL A 277 -4.15 3.43 11.60
CA VAL A 277 -5.06 4.35 10.89
C VAL A 277 -4.83 5.76 11.42
N ILE A 278 -4.56 6.70 10.51
CA ILE A 278 -4.54 8.15 10.76
C ILE A 278 -5.75 8.75 10.04
N PRO A 279 -6.77 9.20 10.77
CA PRO A 279 -7.92 9.85 10.14
C PRO A 279 -7.57 11.27 9.71
N GLU A 280 -8.06 11.67 8.54
CA GLU A 280 -8.06 13.06 8.11
C GLU A 280 -9.47 13.64 8.16
N ILE A 281 -9.57 14.81 8.76
CA ILE A 281 -10.70 15.74 8.69
C ILE A 281 -10.16 17.00 8.06
N ASP A 282 -10.34 17.16 6.78
CA ASP A 282 -9.77 18.27 6.05
C ASP A 282 -10.47 19.60 6.38
N MET A 283 -9.65 20.62 6.65
CA MET A 283 -10.09 21.96 7.04
C MET A 283 -8.94 22.97 6.92
N PRO A 284 -9.19 24.27 6.69
CA PRO A 284 -10.49 24.92 6.53
C PRO A 284 -11.07 24.84 5.12
N GLY A 285 -10.26 24.49 4.09
CA GLY A 285 -10.67 24.14 2.74
C GLY A 285 -11.41 22.81 2.67
N HIS A 286 -11.83 22.38 1.49
CA HIS A 286 -12.44 21.07 1.24
C HIS A 286 -13.65 20.74 2.15
N THR A 287 -14.47 21.74 2.47
CA THR A 287 -15.50 21.64 3.51
C THR A 287 -16.92 21.83 3.02
N ASN A 288 -17.17 21.82 1.69
CA ASN A 288 -18.51 22.08 1.16
C ASN A 288 -19.57 21.08 1.67
N ALA A 289 -19.22 19.81 1.89
CA ALA A 289 -20.17 18.84 2.44
C ALA A 289 -20.66 19.26 3.84
N ALA A 290 -19.78 19.80 4.70
CA ALA A 290 -20.13 20.35 6.01
C ALA A 290 -20.94 21.63 5.88
N LEU A 291 -20.50 22.57 5.04
CA LEU A 291 -21.15 23.88 4.80
C LEU A 291 -22.56 23.71 4.23
N ALA A 292 -22.76 22.77 3.31
CA ALA A 292 -24.06 22.43 2.75
C ALA A 292 -24.97 21.73 3.78
N SER A 293 -24.38 21.00 4.73
CA SER A 293 -25.12 20.35 5.81
C SER A 293 -25.62 21.33 6.87
N TYR A 294 -24.88 22.41 7.14
CA TYR A 294 -25.15 23.37 8.23
C TYR A 294 -24.95 24.80 7.79
N ALA A 295 -26.05 25.53 7.55
CA ALA A 295 -26.02 26.92 7.10
C ALA A 295 -25.24 27.81 8.07
N GLU A 296 -25.31 27.52 9.37
CA GLU A 296 -24.66 28.28 10.45
C GLU A 296 -23.13 28.21 10.46
N LEU A 297 -22.49 27.31 9.69
CA LEU A 297 -21.04 27.27 9.50
C LEU A 297 -20.54 28.23 8.41
N ASN A 298 -21.47 28.84 7.66
CA ASN A 298 -21.17 29.81 6.61
C ASN A 298 -21.18 31.22 7.14
N CYS A 299 -20.27 32.08 6.64
CA CYS A 299 -20.17 33.50 7.09
C CYS A 299 -21.45 34.32 6.86
N ASP A 300 -22.19 34.00 5.84
CA ASP A 300 -23.46 34.65 5.50
C ASP A 300 -24.70 33.95 6.07
N GLY A 301 -24.50 32.80 6.75
CA GLY A 301 -25.57 31.97 7.29
C GLY A 301 -26.38 31.21 6.24
N VAL A 302 -25.89 31.08 5.00
CA VAL A 302 -26.58 30.43 3.90
C VAL A 302 -25.83 29.19 3.46
N ALA A 303 -26.48 28.01 3.52
CA ALA A 303 -25.89 26.78 3.07
C ALA A 303 -25.68 26.78 1.53
N PRO A 304 -24.47 26.52 1.04
CA PRO A 304 -24.22 26.33 -0.39
C PRO A 304 -24.90 25.05 -0.91
N PRO A 305 -25.09 24.92 -2.23
CA PRO A 305 -25.51 23.65 -2.81
C PRO A 305 -24.44 22.57 -2.61
N ARG A 306 -24.87 21.31 -2.56
CA ARG A 306 -23.94 20.17 -2.67
C ARG A 306 -23.18 20.20 -3.98
N ARG A 307 -21.96 19.66 -3.98
CA ARG A 307 -21.11 19.56 -5.16
C ARG A 307 -20.93 18.10 -5.55
N PHE A 308 -20.89 17.86 -6.85
CA PHE A 308 -20.74 16.54 -7.46
C PHE A 308 -19.64 16.51 -8.52
N ASP A 309 -18.99 17.64 -8.75
CA ASP A 309 -17.81 17.78 -9.59
C ASP A 309 -16.53 17.57 -8.78
N ILE A 310 -15.39 17.57 -9.45
CA ILE A 310 -14.06 17.37 -8.86
C ILE A 310 -13.28 18.69 -8.73
N ALA A 311 -13.94 19.85 -8.78
CA ALA A 311 -13.28 21.14 -8.57
C ALA A 311 -12.84 21.29 -7.11
N VAL A 312 -11.76 22.03 -6.88
CA VAL A 312 -11.15 22.28 -5.57
C VAL A 312 -10.97 23.75 -5.29
N GLY A 313 -10.67 24.13 -4.03
CA GLY A 313 -10.27 25.47 -3.64
C GLY A 313 -11.40 26.52 -3.59
N TYR A 314 -12.67 26.13 -3.64
CA TYR A 314 -13.83 27.04 -3.67
C TYR A 314 -14.59 27.14 -2.35
N SER A 315 -14.30 26.25 -1.38
CA SER A 315 -14.97 26.20 -0.08
C SER A 315 -14.00 26.50 1.07
N SER A 316 -14.49 27.13 2.12
CA SER A 316 -13.77 27.23 3.39
C SER A 316 -14.74 27.51 4.53
N LEU A 317 -14.48 26.92 5.69
CA LEU A 317 -15.18 27.23 6.92
C LEU A 317 -15.08 28.76 7.25
N CYS A 318 -16.12 29.33 7.84
CA CYS A 318 -16.09 30.73 8.26
C CYS A 318 -15.20 30.89 9.51
N VAL A 319 -13.99 31.42 9.33
CA VAL A 319 -12.96 31.50 10.37
C VAL A 319 -13.25 32.54 11.46
N ASP A 320 -14.16 33.48 11.21
CA ASP A 320 -14.55 34.52 12.16
C ASP A 320 -15.67 34.09 13.12
N LEU A 321 -16.27 32.92 12.91
CA LEU A 321 -17.36 32.43 13.77
C LEU A 321 -16.80 31.54 14.89
N GLU A 322 -17.15 31.85 16.15
CA GLU A 322 -16.82 30.95 17.27
C GLU A 322 -17.51 29.57 17.14
N LEU A 323 -18.66 29.50 16.48
CA LEU A 323 -19.34 28.24 16.20
C LEU A 323 -18.48 27.29 15.33
N THR A 324 -17.69 27.83 14.41
CA THR A 324 -16.74 27.04 13.60
C THR A 324 -15.77 26.29 14.50
N TYR A 325 -15.23 26.91 15.52
CA TYR A 325 -14.27 26.27 16.42
C TYR A 325 -14.96 25.33 17.42
N GLN A 326 -16.20 25.58 17.78
CA GLN A 326 -17.00 24.61 18.51
C GLN A 326 -17.28 23.37 17.65
N PHE A 327 -17.59 23.56 16.37
CA PHE A 327 -17.74 22.47 15.39
C PHE A 327 -16.45 21.63 15.28
N VAL A 328 -15.30 22.30 15.09
CA VAL A 328 -14.00 21.63 15.02
C VAL A 328 -13.70 20.86 16.30
N ASP A 329 -13.94 21.46 17.48
CA ASP A 329 -13.73 20.80 18.77
C ASP A 329 -14.59 19.54 18.93
N ASP A 330 -15.87 19.63 18.60
CA ASP A 330 -16.80 18.49 18.68
C ASP A 330 -16.38 17.35 17.74
N VAL A 331 -16.01 17.68 16.50
CA VAL A 331 -15.57 16.69 15.50
C VAL A 331 -14.27 16.01 15.96
N ILE A 332 -13.25 16.80 16.30
CA ILE A 332 -11.95 16.28 16.72
C ILE A 332 -12.08 15.45 18.00
N ARG A 333 -12.89 15.89 18.96
CA ARG A 333 -13.18 15.14 20.20
C ARG A 333 -13.73 13.75 19.90
N GLU A 334 -14.74 13.64 19.01
CA GLU A 334 -15.36 12.35 18.69
C GLU A 334 -14.40 11.44 17.90
N VAL A 335 -13.70 11.98 16.91
CA VAL A 335 -12.72 11.22 16.12
C VAL A 335 -11.53 10.79 16.99
N ALA A 336 -11.00 11.67 17.84
CA ALA A 336 -9.89 11.35 18.75
C ALA A 336 -10.22 10.22 19.72
N ALA A 337 -11.47 10.15 20.21
CA ALA A 337 -11.93 9.11 21.11
C ALA A 337 -11.98 7.72 20.45
N LEU A 338 -12.14 7.65 19.13
CA LEU A 338 -12.21 6.41 18.35
C LEU A 338 -10.84 5.98 17.80
N THR A 339 -9.85 6.88 17.82
CA THR A 339 -8.55 6.69 17.17
C THR A 339 -7.46 6.45 18.19
N PRO A 340 -6.92 5.23 18.35
CA PRO A 340 -5.80 4.95 19.25
C PRO A 340 -4.49 5.62 18.83
N ALA A 341 -4.28 5.86 17.52
CA ALA A 341 -3.11 6.55 17.01
C ALA A 341 -2.93 7.94 17.66
N PRO A 342 -1.68 8.38 17.90
CA PRO A 342 -1.43 9.68 18.52
C PRO A 342 -1.63 10.88 17.58
N TYR A 343 -2.00 10.64 16.33
CA TYR A 343 -2.09 11.66 15.29
C TYR A 343 -3.50 11.77 14.72
N ILE A 344 -3.86 13.00 14.32
CA ILE A 344 -5.01 13.33 13.45
C ILE A 344 -4.48 14.25 12.36
N HIS A 345 -4.80 13.94 11.11
CA HIS A 345 -4.52 14.82 9.98
C HIS A 345 -5.68 15.82 9.84
N ILE A 346 -5.36 17.11 9.66
CA ILE A 346 -6.34 18.19 9.58
C ILE A 346 -6.31 18.94 8.25
N GLY A 347 -5.75 18.32 7.21
CA GLY A 347 -5.68 18.90 5.87
C GLY A 347 -4.82 20.16 5.81
N GLY A 348 -5.45 21.26 5.45
CA GLY A 348 -4.83 22.59 5.42
C GLY A 348 -4.41 23.05 4.04
N ASP A 349 -4.65 22.23 3.01
CA ASP A 349 -4.36 22.54 1.62
C ASP A 349 -5.49 23.35 0.98
N GLU A 350 -5.16 23.98 -0.12
CA GLU A 350 -6.07 24.62 -1.08
C GLU A 350 -7.19 25.50 -0.50
N ALA A 351 -7.02 26.08 0.69
CA ALA A 351 -7.98 27.02 1.29
C ALA A 351 -7.97 28.38 0.58
N LEU A 352 -8.18 28.36 -0.75
CA LEU A 352 -7.93 29.52 -1.65
C LEU A 352 -8.93 30.65 -1.48
N THR A 353 -10.04 30.43 -0.79
CA THR A 353 -11.03 31.48 -0.50
C THR A 353 -10.66 32.31 0.72
N LEU A 354 -9.65 31.90 1.51
CA LEU A 354 -9.21 32.61 2.71
C LEU A 354 -7.98 33.49 2.43
N PRO A 355 -7.95 34.70 3.00
CA PRO A 355 -6.69 35.43 3.09
C PRO A 355 -5.73 34.70 4.04
N MET A 356 -4.43 34.85 3.85
CA MET A 356 -3.39 34.17 4.63
C MET A 356 -3.54 34.41 6.15
N GLU A 357 -3.93 35.60 6.57
CA GLU A 357 -4.17 35.91 7.98
C GLU A 357 -5.31 35.05 8.58
N GLY A 358 -6.41 34.89 7.84
CA GLY A 358 -7.53 34.04 8.25
C GLY A 358 -7.13 32.57 8.27
N TYR A 359 -6.31 32.10 7.29
CA TYR A 359 -5.76 30.76 7.28
C TYR A 359 -4.91 30.48 8.52
N ILE A 360 -3.95 31.36 8.83
CA ILE A 360 -3.09 31.24 10.02
C ILE A 360 -3.93 31.21 11.30
N GLN A 361 -4.87 32.16 11.44
CA GLN A 361 -5.79 32.20 12.60
C GLN A 361 -6.53 30.87 12.78
N PHE A 362 -7.04 30.29 11.69
CA PHE A 362 -7.75 29.02 11.74
C PHE A 362 -6.83 27.87 12.13
N MET A 363 -5.70 27.72 11.44
CA MET A 363 -4.78 26.61 11.68
C MET A 363 -4.16 26.64 13.09
N ASP A 364 -3.86 27.82 13.63
CA ASP A 364 -3.41 27.95 15.02
C ASP A 364 -4.44 27.40 16.02
N ARG A 365 -5.72 27.75 15.82
CA ARG A 365 -6.80 27.29 16.70
C ARG A 365 -7.11 25.81 16.50
N ALA A 366 -7.17 25.33 15.26
CA ALA A 366 -7.43 23.92 14.93
C ALA A 366 -6.34 23.01 15.51
N GLN A 367 -5.08 23.37 15.34
CA GLN A 367 -3.95 22.63 15.94
C GLN A 367 -4.01 22.62 17.48
N ALA A 368 -4.43 23.73 18.11
CA ALA A 368 -4.60 23.79 19.56
C ALA A 368 -5.74 22.88 20.03
N ILE A 369 -6.85 22.82 19.28
CA ILE A 369 -7.97 21.89 19.54
C ILE A 369 -7.50 20.43 19.46
N VAL A 370 -6.79 20.03 18.39
CA VAL A 370 -6.24 18.67 18.26
C VAL A 370 -5.41 18.28 19.50
N ARG A 371 -4.52 19.19 19.95
CA ARG A 371 -3.69 18.95 21.14
C ARG A 371 -4.50 18.87 22.42
N SER A 372 -5.59 19.64 22.55
CA SER A 372 -6.45 19.59 23.73
C SER A 372 -7.11 18.23 23.93
N HIS A 373 -7.29 17.47 22.84
CA HIS A 373 -7.80 16.08 22.85
C HIS A 373 -6.69 15.03 22.90
N GLY A 374 -5.43 15.42 23.23
CA GLY A 374 -4.31 14.50 23.43
C GLY A 374 -3.72 13.92 22.14
N LYS A 375 -3.99 14.56 20.99
CA LYS A 375 -3.45 14.18 19.68
C LYS A 375 -2.41 15.18 19.19
N LEU A 376 -1.61 14.75 18.21
CA LEU A 376 -0.67 15.61 17.50
C LEU A 376 -1.21 15.86 16.08
N PRO A 377 -1.21 17.11 15.60
CA PRO A 377 -1.67 17.40 14.26
C PRO A 377 -0.66 16.99 13.19
N ILE A 378 -1.18 16.44 12.09
CA ILE A 378 -0.53 16.38 10.80
C ILE A 378 -1.31 17.30 9.86
N GLY A 379 -0.68 17.85 8.85
CA GLY A 379 -1.35 18.57 7.78
C GLY A 379 -0.51 18.59 6.53
N TRP A 380 -1.13 18.86 5.39
CA TRP A 380 -0.41 19.14 4.17
C TRP A 380 0.57 20.28 4.40
N HIS A 381 1.66 20.38 3.66
CA HIS A 381 2.78 21.28 4.02
C HIS A 381 2.41 22.76 4.16
N GLN A 382 1.26 23.20 3.66
CA GLN A 382 0.72 24.53 3.91
C GLN A 382 0.50 24.84 5.41
N ILE A 383 0.34 23.81 6.26
CA ILE A 383 0.27 23.95 7.72
C ILE A 383 1.50 24.68 8.29
N LEU A 384 2.63 24.68 7.55
CA LEU A 384 3.86 25.37 7.93
C LEU A 384 3.72 26.92 7.92
N GLN A 385 2.65 27.46 7.33
CA GLN A 385 2.32 28.89 7.46
C GLN A 385 1.85 29.25 8.88
N ALA A 386 1.40 28.25 9.66
CA ALA A 386 1.03 28.37 11.08
C ALA A 386 1.84 27.34 11.92
N PRO A 387 3.17 27.49 12.03
CA PRO A 387 4.01 26.45 12.59
C PRO A 387 3.79 26.29 14.09
N ALA A 388 3.58 25.05 14.55
CA ALA A 388 3.40 24.73 15.96
C ALA A 388 4.22 23.52 16.38
N ALA A 389 4.67 23.49 17.65
CA ALA A 389 5.52 22.43 18.14
C ALA A 389 4.86 21.05 18.05
N GLY A 390 5.57 20.05 17.53
CA GLY A 390 5.12 18.66 17.41
C GLY A 390 4.15 18.42 16.24
N THR A 391 3.85 19.43 15.41
CA THR A 391 3.14 19.24 14.15
C THR A 391 4.03 18.50 13.16
N VAL A 392 3.43 17.63 12.35
CA VAL A 392 4.09 16.94 11.22
C VAL A 392 3.54 17.57 9.94
N ALA A 393 4.41 17.85 8.98
CA ALA A 393 4.02 18.38 7.68
C ALA A 393 4.15 17.31 6.62
N GLN A 394 3.14 17.20 5.75
CA GLN A 394 3.15 16.29 4.61
C GLN A 394 3.43 17.06 3.33
N TYR A 395 4.61 16.85 2.76
CA TYR A 395 5.03 17.50 1.52
C TYR A 395 4.41 16.80 0.31
N TRP A 396 3.61 17.54 -0.48
CA TRP A 396 2.90 16.96 -1.62
C TRP A 396 3.14 17.67 -2.96
N PHE A 397 3.24 19.01 -2.95
CA PHE A 397 3.34 19.77 -4.20
C PHE A 397 4.80 20.16 -4.49
N PRO A 398 5.46 19.54 -5.50
CA PRO A 398 6.87 19.78 -5.78
C PRO A 398 7.14 21.24 -6.21
N GLY A 399 8.13 21.87 -5.61
CA GLY A 399 8.79 23.05 -6.13
C GLY A 399 8.47 24.38 -5.45
N SER A 400 7.21 24.73 -5.16
CA SER A 400 6.87 26.12 -4.73
C SER A 400 7.27 26.43 -3.28
N ASP A 401 7.04 25.50 -2.33
CA ASP A 401 7.21 25.72 -0.89
C ASP A 401 8.39 24.93 -0.29
N ALA A 402 9.25 24.38 -1.13
CA ALA A 402 10.41 23.60 -0.71
C ALA A 402 11.35 24.35 0.28
N PRO A 403 11.61 25.67 0.16
CA PRO A 403 12.38 26.40 1.14
C PRO A 403 11.72 26.46 2.53
N ASP A 404 10.40 26.57 2.61
CA ASP A 404 9.66 26.61 3.88
C ASP A 404 9.69 25.22 4.54
N VAL A 405 9.55 24.16 3.76
CA VAL A 405 9.69 22.77 4.22
C VAL A 405 11.10 22.51 4.76
N ALA A 406 12.14 22.97 4.04
CA ALA A 406 13.53 22.83 4.50
C ALA A 406 13.80 23.63 5.79
N ALA A 407 13.25 24.84 5.92
CA ALA A 407 13.36 25.65 7.13
C ALA A 407 12.64 24.98 8.31
N ALA A 408 11.46 24.43 8.11
CA ALA A 408 10.72 23.70 9.13
C ALA A 408 11.44 22.43 9.57
N ALA A 409 11.98 21.65 8.63
CA ALA A 409 12.78 20.46 8.91
C ALA A 409 14.04 20.80 9.74
N ALA A 410 14.73 21.90 9.39
CA ALA A 410 15.87 22.42 10.17
C ALA A 410 15.47 22.88 11.59
N ALA A 411 14.21 23.30 11.77
CA ALA A 411 13.65 23.65 13.09
C ALA A 411 13.13 22.43 13.87
N GLY A 412 13.23 21.20 13.32
CA GLY A 412 12.88 19.94 13.98
C GLY A 412 11.48 19.41 13.64
N THR A 413 10.79 19.97 12.64
CA THR A 413 9.53 19.42 12.11
C THR A 413 9.83 18.14 11.35
N ARG A 414 9.07 17.08 11.61
CA ARG A 414 9.11 15.84 10.80
C ARG A 414 8.31 16.03 9.53
N ILE A 415 8.82 15.49 8.43
CA ILE A 415 8.21 15.61 7.11
C ILE A 415 7.81 14.23 6.60
N ILE A 416 6.54 14.07 6.20
CA ILE A 416 6.08 12.96 5.36
C ILE A 416 6.30 13.38 3.91
N MET A 417 6.87 12.49 3.11
CA MET A 417 7.21 12.74 1.72
C MET A 417 6.17 12.11 0.79
N SER A 418 5.38 12.96 0.13
CA SER A 418 4.31 12.56 -0.80
C SER A 418 4.34 13.40 -2.08
N PRO A 419 5.52 13.57 -2.77
CA PRO A 419 5.60 14.42 -3.95
C PRO A 419 4.66 13.92 -5.04
N ALA A 420 3.72 14.77 -5.47
CA ALA A 420 2.59 14.36 -6.31
C ALA A 420 3.01 13.79 -7.67
N ASP A 421 4.15 14.24 -8.21
CA ASP A 421 4.73 13.78 -9.47
C ASP A 421 5.43 12.41 -9.40
N HIS A 422 5.47 11.78 -8.20
CA HIS A 422 6.08 10.47 -7.96
C HIS A 422 5.17 9.51 -7.18
N THR A 423 4.35 10.02 -6.26
CA THR A 423 3.65 9.19 -5.28
C THR A 423 2.14 9.17 -5.41
N TYR A 424 1.53 10.10 -6.16
CA TYR A 424 0.08 10.14 -6.32
C TYR A 424 -0.38 9.03 -7.26
N LEU A 425 -0.95 7.99 -6.65
CA LEU A 425 -1.35 6.78 -7.37
C LEU A 425 -2.60 6.99 -8.23
N ASP A 426 -3.35 8.07 -8.05
CA ASP A 426 -4.47 8.48 -8.90
C ASP A 426 -4.02 9.14 -10.23
N MET A 427 -2.74 9.51 -10.37
CA MET A 427 -2.22 9.97 -11.66
C MET A 427 -2.14 8.82 -12.67
N LYS A 428 -2.49 9.11 -13.93
CA LYS A 428 -2.39 8.14 -15.03
C LYS A 428 -0.96 7.63 -15.21
N TYR A 429 -0.83 6.37 -15.61
CA TYR A 429 0.47 5.78 -15.96
C TYR A 429 1.06 6.42 -17.23
N ALA A 430 0.24 6.59 -18.27
CA ALA A 430 0.61 7.18 -19.55
C ALA A 430 -0.63 7.83 -20.21
N PRO A 431 -0.50 8.58 -21.31
CA PRO A 431 -1.64 9.13 -22.01
C PRO A 431 -2.70 8.07 -22.35
N GLY A 432 -3.90 8.19 -21.76
CA GLY A 432 -5.01 7.26 -21.92
C GLY A 432 -4.88 5.92 -21.19
N GLN A 433 -3.90 5.76 -20.29
CA GLN A 433 -3.69 4.53 -19.53
C GLN A 433 -3.90 4.76 -18.01
N PRO A 434 -4.56 3.83 -17.29
CA PRO A 434 -5.00 2.51 -17.76
C PRO A 434 -6.26 2.55 -18.64
N ALA A 435 -7.08 3.62 -18.52
CA ALA A 435 -8.24 3.90 -19.38
C ALA A 435 -8.45 5.43 -19.49
N PRO A 436 -9.17 5.92 -20.53
CA PRO A 436 -9.32 7.37 -20.75
C PRO A 436 -9.97 8.13 -19.58
N ASP A 437 -10.87 7.49 -18.86
CA ASP A 437 -11.71 8.03 -17.79
C ASP A 437 -11.23 7.65 -16.38
N ILE A 438 -10.16 6.85 -16.25
CA ILE A 438 -9.57 6.46 -14.96
C ILE A 438 -8.27 7.23 -14.74
N GLY A 439 -8.15 7.83 -13.57
CA GLY A 439 -6.99 8.60 -13.14
C GLY A 439 -6.95 10.03 -13.67
N LEU A 440 -6.22 10.88 -12.99
CA LEU A 440 -5.94 12.28 -13.32
C LEU A 440 -4.57 12.43 -14.01
N GLN A 441 -4.19 13.67 -14.36
CA GLN A 441 -2.90 13.94 -15.02
C GLN A 441 -2.31 15.32 -14.68
N TRP A 442 -2.85 15.96 -13.65
CA TRP A 442 -2.43 17.32 -13.30
C TRP A 442 -0.98 17.37 -12.76
N ALA A 443 -0.52 16.32 -12.08
CA ALA A 443 0.86 16.18 -11.63
C ALA A 443 1.77 15.47 -12.65
N GLY A 444 1.25 15.11 -13.83
CA GLY A 444 1.97 14.39 -14.88
C GLY A 444 1.48 12.96 -15.06
N PHE A 445 2.31 12.16 -15.71
CA PHE A 445 2.12 10.72 -15.83
C PHE A 445 3.16 10.03 -14.97
N ILE A 446 2.74 9.02 -14.20
CA ILE A 446 3.60 8.32 -13.26
C ILE A 446 3.60 6.84 -13.62
N GLU A 447 4.64 6.39 -14.30
CA GLU A 447 4.89 4.97 -14.51
C GLU A 447 5.63 4.37 -13.30
N VAL A 448 5.85 3.06 -13.33
CA VAL A 448 6.48 2.35 -12.19
C VAL A 448 7.88 2.87 -11.90
N GLN A 449 8.65 3.15 -12.96
CA GLN A 449 10.00 3.69 -12.81
C GLN A 449 10.00 5.10 -12.22
N ASP A 450 8.99 5.93 -12.52
CA ASP A 450 8.85 7.27 -11.94
C ASP A 450 8.53 7.18 -10.44
N ALA A 451 7.64 6.24 -10.06
CA ALA A 451 7.29 6.00 -8.66
C ALA A 451 8.46 5.41 -7.84
N TYR A 452 9.40 4.72 -8.49
CA TYR A 452 10.59 4.13 -7.85
C TYR A 452 11.80 5.06 -7.89
N GLY A 453 11.94 5.91 -8.90
CA GLY A 453 13.17 6.61 -9.30
C GLY A 453 13.53 7.85 -8.47
N TRP A 454 13.13 7.94 -7.20
CA TRP A 454 13.42 9.08 -6.33
C TRP A 454 13.82 8.63 -4.93
N ASP A 455 14.56 9.49 -4.18
CA ASP A 455 14.99 9.19 -2.81
C ASP A 455 14.25 10.06 -1.81
N PRO A 456 13.38 9.49 -0.95
CA PRO A 456 12.68 10.25 0.10
C PRO A 456 13.63 11.04 1.02
N GLY A 457 14.81 10.49 1.28
CA GLY A 457 15.80 11.10 2.17
C GLY A 457 16.49 12.34 1.64
N THR A 458 16.46 12.56 0.31
CA THR A 458 17.19 13.67 -0.35
C THR A 458 16.36 14.46 -1.35
N PHE A 459 15.08 14.13 -1.53
CA PHE A 459 14.21 14.70 -2.55
C PHE A 459 14.05 16.22 -2.43
N VAL A 460 13.86 16.74 -1.22
CA VAL A 460 13.75 18.18 -0.98
C VAL A 460 15.10 18.73 -0.54
N ASN A 461 15.66 19.64 -1.34
CA ASN A 461 16.94 20.26 -1.04
C ASN A 461 16.89 21.01 0.33
N GLY A 462 17.81 20.68 1.21
CA GLY A 462 17.90 21.24 2.57
C GLY A 462 17.09 20.47 3.63
N VAL A 463 16.33 19.44 3.25
CA VAL A 463 15.73 18.48 4.19
C VAL A 463 16.70 17.31 4.36
N SER A 464 17.12 17.05 5.60
CA SER A 464 17.96 15.87 5.91
C SER A 464 17.09 14.63 6.06
N GLU A 465 17.62 13.44 5.72
CA GLU A 465 16.92 12.16 5.91
C GLU A 465 16.42 11.98 7.36
N SER A 466 17.17 12.46 8.34
CA SER A 466 16.75 12.40 9.75
C SER A 466 15.50 13.22 10.09
N SER A 467 15.12 14.16 9.25
CA SER A 467 13.88 14.94 9.36
C SER A 467 12.72 14.30 8.59
N VAL A 468 13.01 13.38 7.67
CA VAL A 468 12.00 12.63 6.92
C VAL A 468 11.44 11.53 7.82
N TRP A 469 10.13 11.54 8.03
CA TRP A 469 9.47 10.47 8.78
C TRP A 469 9.29 9.23 7.90
N GLY A 470 9.00 9.43 6.63
CA GLY A 470 8.93 8.41 5.60
C GLY A 470 8.07 8.82 4.40
N PRO A 471 8.00 7.99 3.35
CA PRO A 471 7.14 8.22 2.19
C PRO A 471 5.69 7.80 2.46
N GLU A 472 4.77 8.47 1.76
CA GLU A 472 3.37 8.06 1.64
C GLU A 472 2.92 8.08 0.19
N ALA A 473 2.08 7.12 -0.18
CA ALA A 473 1.44 6.98 -1.48
C ALA A 473 -0.02 7.44 -1.41
N PRO A 474 -0.35 8.69 -1.76
CA PRO A 474 -1.73 9.15 -1.85
C PRO A 474 -2.48 8.50 -3.00
N LEU A 475 -3.76 8.16 -2.74
CA LEU A 475 -4.69 7.64 -3.73
C LEU A 475 -6.03 8.36 -3.60
N TRP A 476 -6.21 9.38 -4.43
CA TRP A 476 -7.43 10.16 -4.52
C TRP A 476 -8.46 9.45 -5.38
N SER A 477 -9.75 9.60 -5.04
CA SER A 477 -10.79 8.75 -5.62
C SER A 477 -11.76 9.47 -6.55
N GLU A 478 -11.43 10.65 -7.10
CA GLU A 478 -12.31 11.40 -7.99
C GLU A 478 -12.80 10.59 -9.20
N THR A 479 -12.00 9.63 -9.66
CA THR A 479 -12.29 8.78 -10.82
C THR A 479 -12.32 7.28 -10.47
N LEU A 480 -12.25 6.92 -9.20
CA LEU A 480 -12.11 5.54 -8.74
C LEU A 480 -13.39 5.11 -8.02
N LEU A 481 -14.17 4.22 -8.66
CA LEU A 481 -15.54 3.91 -8.28
C LEU A 481 -15.68 2.74 -7.30
N ASP A 482 -14.70 1.86 -7.24
CA ASP A 482 -14.70 0.65 -6.41
C ASP A 482 -13.27 0.16 -6.16
N LEU A 483 -13.12 -0.88 -5.35
CA LEU A 483 -11.83 -1.46 -5.01
C LEU A 483 -11.03 -1.90 -6.24
N SER A 484 -11.68 -2.40 -7.30
CA SER A 484 -10.97 -2.83 -8.52
C SER A 484 -10.26 -1.66 -9.22
N TYR A 485 -10.81 -0.44 -9.13
CA TYR A 485 -10.15 0.77 -9.62
C TYR A 485 -9.01 1.21 -8.69
N ILE A 486 -9.20 1.08 -7.36
CA ILE A 486 -8.14 1.32 -6.36
C ILE A 486 -6.94 0.42 -6.66
N GLU A 487 -7.15 -0.88 -6.80
CA GLU A 487 -6.12 -1.85 -7.12
C GLU A 487 -5.41 -1.53 -8.45
N LEU A 488 -6.18 -1.22 -9.51
CA LEU A 488 -5.64 -0.89 -10.83
C LEU A 488 -4.70 0.32 -10.79
N MET A 489 -4.98 1.29 -9.95
CA MET A 489 -4.18 2.51 -9.81
C MET A 489 -3.05 2.36 -8.79
N ALA A 490 -3.25 1.58 -7.73
CA ALA A 490 -2.23 1.32 -6.73
C ALA A 490 -1.13 0.36 -7.25
N PHE A 491 -1.54 -0.70 -7.93
CA PHE A 491 -0.59 -1.73 -8.38
C PHE A 491 -0.26 -1.57 -9.87
N PRO A 492 1.05 -1.55 -10.21
CA PRO A 492 2.21 -2.00 -9.42
C PRO A 492 3.03 -0.88 -8.73
N ARG A 493 2.55 0.37 -8.63
CA ARG A 493 3.35 1.50 -8.09
C ARG A 493 3.45 1.50 -6.55
N LEU A 494 2.43 1.05 -5.84
CA LEU A 494 2.45 0.99 -4.37
C LEU A 494 3.62 0.15 -3.83
N PRO A 495 3.93 -1.06 -4.37
CA PRO A 495 5.13 -1.81 -4.01
C PRO A 495 6.44 -1.04 -4.20
N ALA A 496 6.54 -0.17 -5.22
CA ALA A 496 7.72 0.66 -5.44
C ALA A 496 7.92 1.65 -4.29
N ILE A 497 6.86 2.36 -3.90
CA ILE A 497 6.91 3.32 -2.78
C ILE A 497 7.14 2.59 -1.45
N ALA A 498 6.57 1.40 -1.29
CA ALA A 498 6.81 0.55 -0.11
C ALA A 498 8.29 0.18 0.03
N GLU A 499 8.96 -0.17 -1.06
CA GLU A 499 10.40 -0.47 -1.05
C GLU A 499 11.24 0.77 -0.72
N LEU A 500 10.92 1.94 -1.24
CA LEU A 500 11.60 3.20 -0.86
C LEU A 500 11.47 3.50 0.64
N GLY A 501 10.35 3.12 1.25
CA GLY A 501 10.10 3.29 2.67
C GLY A 501 10.77 2.25 3.56
N TRP A 502 10.90 1.02 3.07
CA TRP A 502 11.42 -0.10 3.84
C TRP A 502 12.90 -0.34 3.63
N SER A 503 13.34 -0.49 2.40
CA SER A 503 14.68 -0.98 2.06
C SER A 503 15.76 0.10 2.20
N PRO A 504 17.01 -0.23 2.57
CA PRO A 504 18.11 0.72 2.59
C PRO A 504 18.38 1.28 1.18
N TRP A 505 18.72 2.56 1.07
CA TRP A 505 19.03 3.17 -0.22
C TRP A 505 20.16 2.48 -1.00
N SER A 506 21.05 1.77 -0.30
CA SER A 506 22.13 1.00 -0.91
C SER A 506 21.67 -0.19 -1.76
N THR A 507 20.42 -0.62 -1.59
CA THR A 507 19.80 -1.70 -2.39
C THR A 507 18.95 -1.17 -3.55
N HIS A 508 18.87 0.16 -3.72
CA HIS A 508 18.05 0.78 -4.75
C HIS A 508 18.65 0.56 -6.14
N ASP A 509 18.02 -0.34 -6.90
CA ASP A 509 18.40 -0.69 -8.27
C ASP A 509 17.13 -0.98 -9.07
N TRP A 510 16.90 -0.22 -10.15
CA TRP A 510 15.70 -0.34 -10.97
C TRP A 510 15.58 -1.70 -11.67
N GLU A 511 16.69 -2.21 -12.21
CA GLU A 511 16.66 -3.46 -12.97
C GLU A 511 16.36 -4.65 -12.04
N ASP A 512 16.97 -4.68 -10.86
CA ASP A 512 16.70 -5.67 -9.82
C ASP A 512 15.26 -5.56 -9.28
N PHE A 513 14.82 -4.35 -8.93
CA PHE A 513 13.44 -4.12 -8.47
C PHE A 513 12.41 -4.56 -9.52
N ARG A 514 12.61 -4.17 -10.78
CA ARG A 514 11.73 -4.52 -11.90
C ARG A 514 11.58 -6.03 -12.04
N ASP A 515 12.67 -6.78 -11.95
CA ASP A 515 12.66 -8.23 -12.10
C ASP A 515 11.97 -8.91 -10.91
N ARG A 516 12.17 -8.43 -9.66
CA ARG A 516 11.44 -8.89 -8.47
C ARG A 516 9.95 -8.53 -8.51
N LEU A 517 9.62 -7.33 -8.98
CA LEU A 517 8.24 -6.89 -9.15
C LEU A 517 7.48 -7.75 -10.15
N ALA A 518 8.13 -8.17 -11.24
CA ALA A 518 7.54 -9.06 -12.22
C ALA A 518 7.03 -10.37 -11.59
N LEU A 519 7.72 -10.88 -10.56
CA LEU A 519 7.33 -12.10 -9.84
C LEU A 519 6.08 -11.91 -8.96
N GLN A 520 5.69 -10.67 -8.67
CA GLN A 520 4.46 -10.39 -7.93
C GLN A 520 3.20 -10.53 -8.79
N GLY A 521 3.28 -10.32 -10.11
CA GLY A 521 2.14 -10.40 -11.01
C GLY A 521 1.32 -11.70 -10.89
N PRO A 522 1.93 -12.90 -10.97
CA PRO A 522 1.24 -14.17 -10.74
C PRO A 522 0.60 -14.29 -9.34
N ARG A 523 1.18 -13.66 -8.32
CA ARG A 523 0.61 -13.62 -6.97
C ARG A 523 -0.67 -12.78 -6.93
N TRP A 524 -0.63 -11.59 -7.53
CA TRP A 524 -1.81 -10.71 -7.65
C TRP A 524 -2.95 -11.38 -8.42
N GLU A 525 -2.62 -12.12 -9.49
CA GLU A 525 -3.63 -12.88 -10.23
C GLU A 525 -4.31 -13.95 -9.37
N VAL A 526 -3.56 -14.66 -8.52
CA VAL A 526 -4.12 -15.65 -7.58
C VAL A 526 -4.96 -14.97 -6.50
N MET A 527 -4.53 -13.82 -6.01
CA MET A 527 -5.25 -13.02 -5.01
C MET A 527 -6.49 -12.31 -5.58
N GLY A 528 -6.63 -12.26 -6.91
CA GLY A 528 -7.72 -11.53 -7.57
C GLY A 528 -7.51 -10.01 -7.62
N ILE A 529 -6.31 -9.52 -7.34
CA ILE A 529 -5.97 -8.09 -7.41
C ILE A 529 -5.95 -7.64 -8.86
N ASN A 530 -6.72 -6.60 -9.18
CA ASN A 530 -6.73 -5.97 -10.50
C ASN A 530 -5.56 -4.98 -10.61
N PHE A 531 -4.52 -5.32 -11.35
CA PHE A 531 -3.33 -4.49 -11.47
C PHE A 531 -3.06 -4.04 -12.91
N TYR A 532 -2.47 -2.87 -13.07
CA TYR A 532 -2.02 -2.37 -14.36
C TYR A 532 -0.78 -3.14 -14.84
N ARG A 533 -0.89 -3.74 -16.03
CA ARG A 533 0.24 -4.44 -16.66
C ARG A 533 1.15 -3.44 -17.35
N SER A 534 1.94 -2.74 -16.55
CA SER A 534 2.93 -1.77 -17.07
C SER A 534 3.81 -2.41 -18.13
N PRO A 535 4.02 -1.73 -19.27
CA PRO A 535 4.92 -2.20 -20.32
C PRO A 535 6.41 -2.16 -19.91
N GLN A 536 6.74 -1.53 -18.79
CA GLN A 536 8.10 -1.51 -18.25
C GLN A 536 8.49 -2.84 -17.60
N ILE A 537 7.51 -3.68 -17.26
CA ILE A 537 7.70 -4.93 -16.52
C ILE A 537 7.46 -6.14 -17.43
N ALA A 538 8.37 -7.09 -17.41
CA ALA A 538 8.24 -8.35 -18.15
C ALA A 538 7.40 -9.37 -17.34
N TRP A 539 6.08 -9.16 -17.31
CA TRP A 539 5.15 -10.01 -16.55
C TRP A 539 5.20 -11.47 -17.00
N PRO A 540 5.56 -12.42 -16.15
CA PRO A 540 5.47 -13.84 -16.48
C PRO A 540 3.99 -14.26 -16.59
N ALA A 541 3.70 -15.19 -17.50
CA ALA A 541 2.39 -15.82 -17.51
C ALA A 541 2.21 -16.70 -16.27
N LEU A 542 0.98 -16.75 -15.72
CA LEU A 542 0.62 -17.78 -14.73
C LEU A 542 0.98 -19.13 -15.31
N GLN A 543 1.87 -19.86 -14.66
CA GLN A 543 2.10 -21.25 -15.02
C GLN A 543 0.86 -22.04 -14.57
N PRO A 544 0.16 -22.75 -15.49
CA PRO A 544 -0.91 -23.63 -15.08
C PRO A 544 -0.33 -24.64 -14.09
N ALA A 545 -1.05 -24.87 -12.99
CA ALA A 545 -0.69 -25.90 -12.01
C ALA A 545 -0.43 -27.22 -12.74
N ALA A 546 0.77 -27.79 -12.57
CA ALA A 546 1.22 -29.01 -13.22
C ALA A 546 0.43 -30.25 -12.77
#